data_3b0b475564a848ad9378dce4db71c0ae
#
_entry.id   3b0b475564a848ad9378dce4db71c0ae
#
_cell.length_a   1.000
_cell.length_b   1.000
_cell.length_c   1.000
_cell.angle_alpha   90.00
_cell.angle_beta   90.00
_cell.angle_gamma   90.00
#
_symmetry.space_group_name_H-M   'P 1'
#
loop_
_entity.id
_entity.type
_entity.pdbx_description
1 polymer ?
#
loop_
_entity_poly.entity_id
_entity_poly.type
_entity_poly.pdbx_seq_one_letter_code
_entity_poly.pdbx_strand_id
1 'polypeptide(L)'
;MYEKRNRQEKQGQLHMLCIDDLVPKNHILRDIDEAIDFSFIYDEVEGMYSDFDGGRPGIDPVSLFKIVMIQYIFGIKSMRQTIKEIESNYAYRWFIGYDIGEDIPHFSTFGKNYSRRFKDTDIFERIFTHILNEAINCGFVDEKAVFVDGTHIKASANKRKSARKSVPVQAKKYQKQLDEEVAADRQSHHKKPLKKKEQTKDKEIAQSTTDPECGMFHKGEHEKQFAYVVNTVCDRHNFILDFVVSAGNIHDSVMFDEVYDKVVKRFPAIKVISADAGYKTPWIAKQIIDDGRIPSMPYKRPMTKKGFFKKYDYVYDEYYDCMICPANEILRYSTTNREGYREYKSEPEKCSVCSLKEKCTESKTNQKVVMRHIWEKYMELVEDYRHTPEYSDIYKLRKETIERVFADAKEKHAMRYTQYRGLAKVKAEATL
;
A
#
# COMPACT_ATOMS: atom_id res chain seq x y z
N MET A 1 -6.85 37.35 -42.15
CA MET A 1 -7.54 36.73 -43.30
C MET A 1 -7.61 35.23 -43.00
N TYR A 2 -8.77 34.57 -43.06
CA TYR A 2 -8.91 33.13 -42.87
C TYR A 2 -9.37 32.49 -44.18
N GLU A 3 -8.84 31.31 -44.49
CA GLU A 3 -9.20 30.57 -45.68
C GLU A 3 -10.33 29.57 -45.36
N LYS A 4 -11.42 29.63 -46.15
CA LYS A 4 -12.53 28.64 -45.99
C LYS A 4 -12.10 27.32 -46.61
N ARG A 5 -12.02 26.26 -45.77
CA ARG A 5 -11.75 24.90 -46.26
C ARG A 5 -13.01 24.31 -46.92
N ASN A 6 -12.87 23.85 -48.14
CA ASN A 6 -13.90 23.07 -48.79
C ASN A 6 -13.93 21.65 -48.20
N ARG A 7 -14.82 21.41 -47.22
CA ARG A 7 -14.86 20.14 -46.44
C ARG A 7 -15.28 18.97 -47.30
N GLN A 8 -16.21 19.14 -48.26
CA GLN A 8 -16.76 18.04 -49.06
C GLN A 8 -15.72 17.48 -50.05
N GLU A 9 -14.95 18.30 -50.71
CA GLU A 9 -13.90 17.82 -51.64
C GLU A 9 -12.80 17.05 -50.92
N LYS A 10 -12.35 17.56 -49.71
CA LYS A 10 -11.28 16.91 -48.97
C LYS A 10 -11.70 15.64 -48.29
N GLN A 11 -12.97 15.49 -47.84
CA GLN A 11 -13.46 14.27 -47.20
C GLN A 11 -13.73 13.14 -48.18
N GLY A 12 -13.92 13.41 -49.46
CA GLY A 12 -14.11 12.39 -50.51
C GLY A 12 -12.83 11.99 -51.24
N GLN A 13 -11.68 12.53 -50.84
CA GLN A 13 -10.41 12.24 -51.48
C GLN A 13 -9.91 10.83 -51.07
N LEU A 14 -9.57 10.00 -52.04
CA LEU A 14 -8.97 8.69 -51.79
C LEU A 14 -7.47 8.82 -51.49
N HIS A 15 -7.05 8.20 -50.40
CA HIS A 15 -5.64 8.09 -49.99
C HIS A 15 -5.29 6.61 -49.84
N MET A 16 -4.12 6.22 -50.31
CA MET A 16 -3.57 4.89 -50.10
C MET A 16 -2.59 4.97 -48.94
N LEU A 17 -3.02 4.51 -47.77
CA LEU A 17 -2.28 4.60 -46.51
C LEU A 17 -2.43 3.29 -45.74
N CYS A 18 -1.36 2.84 -45.09
CA CYS A 18 -1.46 1.80 -44.07
C CYS A 18 -1.70 2.41 -42.69
N ILE A 19 -2.14 1.60 -41.73
CA ILE A 19 -2.43 2.09 -40.36
C ILE A 19 -1.18 2.66 -39.70
N ASP A 20 -0.01 2.12 -40.02
CA ASP A 20 1.28 2.58 -39.48
C ASP A 20 1.59 4.03 -39.91
N ASP A 21 1.22 4.43 -41.13
CA ASP A 21 1.40 5.81 -41.61
C ASP A 21 0.53 6.82 -40.89
N LEU A 22 -0.59 6.37 -40.29
CA LEU A 22 -1.55 7.23 -39.59
C LEU A 22 -1.18 7.48 -38.14
N VAL A 23 -0.26 6.70 -37.58
CA VAL A 23 0.17 6.86 -36.19
C VAL A 23 1.43 7.73 -36.12
N PRO A 24 1.41 8.84 -35.37
CA PRO A 24 2.58 9.71 -35.21
C PRO A 24 3.80 8.92 -34.70
N LYS A 25 4.98 9.20 -35.25
CA LYS A 25 6.23 8.51 -34.89
C LYS A 25 6.62 8.68 -33.42
N ASN A 26 6.22 9.80 -32.80
CA ASN A 26 6.46 10.14 -31.40
C ASN A 26 5.26 9.80 -30.49
N HIS A 27 4.41 8.86 -30.89
CA HIS A 27 3.26 8.46 -30.07
C HIS A 27 3.71 7.48 -28.97
N ILE A 28 3.31 7.69 -27.73
CA ILE A 28 3.69 6.89 -26.55
C ILE A 28 3.45 5.38 -26.73
N LEU A 29 2.43 4.98 -27.49
CA LEU A 29 2.17 3.55 -27.74
C LEU A 29 3.25 2.90 -28.62
N ARG A 30 3.96 3.68 -29.45
CA ARG A 30 5.13 3.17 -30.18
C ARG A 30 6.29 2.91 -29.24
N ASP A 31 6.55 3.86 -28.34
CA ASP A 31 7.61 3.72 -27.35
C ASP A 31 7.36 2.50 -26.45
N ILE A 32 6.09 2.26 -26.08
CA ILE A 32 5.69 1.09 -25.26
C ILE A 32 5.84 -0.21 -26.07
N ASP A 33 5.43 -0.23 -27.33
CA ASP A 33 5.50 -1.43 -28.17
C ASP A 33 6.94 -1.81 -28.54
N GLU A 34 7.82 -0.81 -28.67
CA GLU A 34 9.26 -0.99 -28.89
C GLU A 34 9.97 -1.46 -27.61
N ALA A 35 9.56 -0.93 -26.45
CA ALA A 35 10.20 -1.25 -25.16
C ALA A 35 9.80 -2.61 -24.60
N ILE A 36 8.63 -3.13 -24.95
CA ILE A 36 8.07 -4.36 -24.38
C ILE A 36 7.70 -5.34 -25.49
N ASP A 37 8.40 -6.47 -25.55
CA ASP A 37 7.97 -7.60 -26.36
C ASP A 37 6.82 -8.34 -25.64
N PHE A 38 5.60 -8.13 -26.13
CA PHE A 38 4.40 -8.74 -25.53
C PHE A 38 4.22 -10.23 -25.88
N SER A 39 5.12 -10.83 -26.66
CA SER A 39 5.01 -12.25 -27.06
C SER A 39 5.03 -13.22 -25.86
N PHE A 40 5.67 -12.84 -24.75
CA PHE A 40 5.67 -13.64 -23.51
C PHE A 40 4.25 -13.96 -23.00
N ILE A 41 3.25 -13.14 -23.35
CA ILE A 41 1.85 -13.37 -22.93
C ILE A 41 1.32 -14.68 -23.50
N TYR A 42 1.78 -15.08 -24.71
CA TYR A 42 1.36 -16.37 -25.30
C TYR A 42 1.78 -17.54 -24.42
N ASP A 43 3.03 -17.55 -23.96
CA ASP A 43 3.56 -18.61 -23.09
C ASP A 43 2.81 -18.66 -21.74
N GLU A 44 2.48 -17.47 -21.20
CA GLU A 44 1.78 -17.34 -19.94
C GLU A 44 0.32 -17.85 -19.95
N VAL A 45 -0.32 -17.84 -21.13
CA VAL A 45 -1.73 -18.23 -21.27
C VAL A 45 -1.93 -19.53 -22.04
N GLU A 46 -0.89 -20.15 -22.60
CA GLU A 46 -0.97 -21.36 -23.43
C GLU A 46 -1.86 -22.42 -22.78
N GLY A 47 -1.60 -22.79 -21.54
CA GLY A 47 -2.38 -23.80 -20.82
C GLY A 47 -3.82 -23.39 -20.45
N MET A 48 -4.23 -22.15 -20.73
CA MET A 48 -5.57 -21.64 -20.45
C MET A 48 -6.50 -21.68 -21.69
N TYR A 49 -5.95 -22.00 -22.85
CA TYR A 49 -6.67 -22.15 -24.10
C TYR A 49 -6.79 -23.63 -24.46
N SER A 50 -7.86 -23.99 -25.18
CA SER A 50 -8.08 -25.38 -25.59
C SER A 50 -7.31 -25.69 -26.89
N ASP A 51 -6.68 -26.84 -26.95
CA ASP A 51 -6.04 -27.40 -28.18
C ASP A 51 -7.06 -27.91 -29.22
N PHE A 52 -8.35 -27.76 -28.94
CA PHE A 52 -9.40 -28.27 -29.80
C PHE A 52 -9.67 -27.34 -30.97
N ASP A 53 -9.40 -27.83 -32.20
CA ASP A 53 -9.57 -27.12 -33.47
C ASP A 53 -11.03 -26.92 -33.91
N GLY A 54 -12.00 -27.32 -33.10
CA GLY A 54 -13.43 -27.19 -33.42
C GLY A 54 -14.05 -25.97 -32.73
N GLY A 55 -14.34 -24.90 -33.48
CA GLY A 55 -15.07 -23.75 -32.99
C GLY A 55 -14.61 -22.40 -33.55
N ARG A 56 -15.25 -21.30 -33.08
CA ARG A 56 -14.83 -19.95 -33.46
C ARG A 56 -13.46 -19.66 -32.86
N PRO A 57 -12.46 -19.18 -33.62
CA PRO A 57 -11.16 -18.80 -33.10
C PRO A 57 -11.28 -17.84 -31.92
N GLY A 58 -10.46 -18.05 -30.90
CA GLY A 58 -10.34 -17.14 -29.78
C GLY A 58 -9.79 -15.77 -30.20
N ILE A 59 -10.06 -14.74 -29.43
CA ILE A 59 -9.37 -13.46 -29.63
C ILE A 59 -7.93 -13.65 -29.19
N ASP A 60 -7.02 -13.07 -29.94
CA ASP A 60 -5.60 -13.03 -29.62
C ASP A 60 -5.37 -12.51 -28.20
N PRO A 61 -4.67 -13.27 -27.33
CA PRO A 61 -4.47 -12.87 -25.95
C PRO A 61 -3.64 -11.59 -25.81
N VAL A 62 -2.64 -11.36 -26.65
CA VAL A 62 -1.83 -10.13 -26.62
C VAL A 62 -2.71 -8.92 -26.93
N SER A 63 -3.51 -8.98 -27.99
CA SER A 63 -4.48 -7.93 -28.32
C SER A 63 -5.46 -7.69 -27.18
N LEU A 64 -5.93 -8.75 -26.51
CA LEU A 64 -6.86 -8.66 -25.39
C LEU A 64 -6.25 -7.91 -24.19
N PHE A 65 -5.00 -8.19 -23.84
CA PHE A 65 -4.28 -7.48 -22.78
C PHE A 65 -3.94 -6.04 -23.19
N LYS A 66 -3.52 -5.79 -24.42
CA LYS A 66 -3.26 -4.43 -24.95
C LYS A 66 -4.51 -3.54 -24.92
N ILE A 67 -5.71 -4.09 -25.17
CA ILE A 67 -6.99 -3.37 -24.98
C ILE A 67 -7.17 -2.87 -23.53
N VAL A 68 -6.88 -3.74 -22.57
CA VAL A 68 -6.97 -3.37 -21.14
C VAL A 68 -5.90 -2.36 -20.76
N MET A 69 -4.68 -2.51 -21.27
CA MET A 69 -3.60 -1.53 -21.06
C MET A 69 -3.98 -0.14 -21.57
N ILE A 70 -4.58 -0.02 -22.77
CA ILE A 70 -5.10 1.27 -23.26
C ILE A 70 -6.06 1.90 -22.26
N GLN A 71 -6.97 1.10 -21.68
CA GLN A 71 -7.93 1.64 -20.68
C GLN A 71 -7.21 2.32 -19.52
N TYR A 72 -6.18 1.69 -18.96
CA TYR A 72 -5.49 2.21 -17.78
C TYR A 72 -4.43 3.26 -18.13
N ILE A 73 -3.66 3.09 -19.21
CA ILE A 73 -2.66 4.07 -19.65
C ILE A 73 -3.32 5.43 -19.90
N PHE A 74 -4.48 5.45 -20.53
CA PHE A 74 -5.19 6.69 -20.88
C PHE A 74 -6.31 7.06 -19.89
N GLY A 75 -6.44 6.35 -18.77
CA GLY A 75 -7.43 6.65 -17.73
C GLY A 75 -8.88 6.56 -18.20
N ILE A 76 -9.19 5.72 -19.18
CA ILE A 76 -10.54 5.57 -19.72
C ILE A 76 -11.43 4.87 -18.71
N LYS A 77 -12.60 5.45 -18.43
CA LYS A 77 -13.44 5.06 -17.29
C LYS A 77 -14.08 3.68 -17.39
N SER A 78 -14.21 3.09 -18.57
CA SER A 78 -14.87 1.79 -18.73
C SER A 78 -14.45 1.07 -19.99
N MET A 79 -14.46 -0.26 -19.98
CA MET A 79 -14.18 -1.09 -21.16
C MET A 79 -15.10 -0.75 -22.34
N ARG A 80 -16.36 -0.40 -22.09
CA ARG A 80 -17.28 0.03 -23.17
C ARG A 80 -16.80 1.29 -23.85
N GLN A 81 -16.29 2.25 -23.10
CA GLN A 81 -15.73 3.49 -23.66
C GLN A 81 -14.40 3.22 -24.34
N THR A 82 -13.55 2.36 -23.77
CA THR A 82 -12.29 1.94 -24.38
C THR A 82 -12.50 1.38 -25.77
N ILE A 83 -13.44 0.46 -25.95
CA ILE A 83 -13.75 -0.11 -27.27
C ILE A 83 -14.22 0.97 -28.26
N LYS A 84 -15.12 1.89 -27.84
CA LYS A 84 -15.56 2.99 -28.69
C LYS A 84 -14.42 3.93 -29.13
N GLU A 85 -13.47 4.16 -28.24
CA GLU A 85 -12.29 4.97 -28.57
C GLU A 85 -11.36 4.22 -29.52
N ILE A 86 -11.13 2.91 -29.32
CA ILE A 86 -10.36 2.08 -30.23
C ILE A 86 -10.98 2.05 -31.64
N GLU A 87 -12.33 1.99 -31.74
CA GLU A 87 -13.04 2.01 -33.03
C GLU A 87 -12.68 3.23 -33.89
N SER A 88 -12.39 4.40 -33.26
CA SER A 88 -12.13 5.67 -33.93
C SER A 88 -10.70 6.17 -33.87
N ASN A 89 -9.83 5.54 -33.07
CA ASN A 89 -8.44 5.98 -32.88
C ASN A 89 -7.45 5.02 -33.54
N TYR A 90 -6.78 5.50 -34.57
CA TYR A 90 -5.82 4.69 -35.34
C TYR A 90 -4.61 4.24 -34.52
N ALA A 91 -4.11 5.04 -33.58
CA ALA A 91 -3.00 4.67 -32.72
C ALA A 91 -3.38 3.50 -31.78
N TYR A 92 -4.62 3.50 -31.29
CA TYR A 92 -5.11 2.39 -30.45
C TYR A 92 -5.29 1.12 -31.25
N ARG A 93 -5.87 1.22 -32.47
CA ARG A 93 -5.99 0.07 -33.39
C ARG A 93 -4.64 -0.53 -33.74
N TRP A 94 -3.70 0.33 -34.12
CA TRP A 94 -2.32 -0.08 -34.43
C TRP A 94 -1.68 -0.84 -33.28
N PHE A 95 -1.79 -0.31 -32.04
CA PHE A 95 -1.18 -0.91 -30.87
C PHE A 95 -1.74 -2.31 -30.54
N ILE A 96 -3.03 -2.53 -30.76
CA ILE A 96 -3.66 -3.85 -30.54
C ILE A 96 -3.50 -4.81 -31.73
N GLY A 97 -2.90 -4.36 -32.84
CA GLY A 97 -2.66 -5.17 -34.04
C GLY A 97 -3.87 -5.32 -34.96
N TYR A 98 -4.81 -4.36 -34.98
CA TYR A 98 -6.01 -4.36 -35.79
C TYR A 98 -5.94 -3.34 -36.92
N ASP A 99 -6.39 -3.72 -38.16
CA ASP A 99 -6.39 -2.83 -39.30
C ASP A 99 -7.61 -1.87 -39.30
N ILE A 100 -7.61 -0.88 -40.22
CA ILE A 100 -8.59 0.21 -40.34
C ILE A 100 -10.03 -0.32 -40.44
N GLY A 101 -10.24 -1.37 -41.23
CA GLY A 101 -11.57 -1.95 -41.51
C GLY A 101 -11.95 -3.14 -40.61
N GLU A 102 -11.09 -3.54 -39.71
CA GLU A 102 -11.31 -4.72 -38.88
C GLU A 102 -12.24 -4.46 -37.69
N ASP A 103 -13.11 -5.40 -37.39
CA ASP A 103 -14.07 -5.29 -36.27
C ASP A 103 -13.38 -5.45 -34.92
N ILE A 104 -13.54 -4.46 -34.06
CA ILE A 104 -12.99 -4.47 -32.70
C ILE A 104 -13.81 -5.40 -31.79
N PRO A 105 -13.16 -6.18 -30.90
CA PRO A 105 -13.87 -7.08 -29.99
C PRO A 105 -14.88 -6.38 -29.11
N HIS A 106 -16.03 -7.01 -28.87
CA HIS A 106 -17.07 -6.44 -28.02
C HIS A 106 -16.57 -6.23 -26.58
N PHE A 107 -16.96 -5.15 -25.93
CA PHE A 107 -16.53 -4.74 -24.58
C PHE A 107 -16.70 -5.82 -23.49
N SER A 108 -17.63 -6.78 -23.67
CA SER A 108 -17.81 -7.87 -22.69
C SER A 108 -16.79 -9.01 -22.85
N THR A 109 -15.97 -8.99 -23.89
CA THR A 109 -15.07 -10.08 -24.21
C THR A 109 -13.99 -10.28 -23.16
N PHE A 110 -13.35 -9.20 -22.69
CA PHE A 110 -12.39 -9.30 -21.61
C PHE A 110 -13.02 -9.89 -20.33
N GLY A 111 -14.17 -9.39 -19.93
CA GLY A 111 -14.87 -9.92 -18.75
C GLY A 111 -15.27 -11.39 -18.83
N LYS A 112 -15.61 -11.88 -20.06
CA LYS A 112 -15.86 -13.30 -20.30
C LYS A 112 -14.58 -14.14 -20.22
N ASN A 113 -13.49 -13.65 -20.81
CA ASN A 113 -12.18 -14.32 -20.72
C ASN A 113 -11.66 -14.31 -19.28
N TYR A 114 -11.77 -13.17 -18.57
CA TYR A 114 -11.44 -13.11 -17.15
C TYR A 114 -12.18 -14.20 -16.37
N SER A 115 -13.49 -14.29 -16.48
CA SER A 115 -14.32 -15.23 -15.71
C SER A 115 -14.06 -16.70 -16.04
N ARG A 116 -13.65 -17.01 -17.28
CA ARG A 116 -13.46 -18.38 -17.78
C ARG A 116 -12.02 -18.87 -17.66
N ARG A 117 -11.02 -17.99 -17.78
CA ARG A 117 -9.60 -18.35 -17.92
C ARG A 117 -8.72 -17.71 -16.85
N PHE A 118 -8.87 -16.40 -16.59
CA PHE A 118 -7.92 -15.64 -15.79
C PHE A 118 -8.32 -15.55 -14.31
N LYS A 119 -9.58 -15.80 -13.98
CA LYS A 119 -10.05 -15.83 -12.60
C LYS A 119 -9.33 -16.93 -11.83
N ASP A 120 -8.92 -16.60 -10.60
CA ASP A 120 -8.21 -17.51 -9.71
C ASP A 120 -6.81 -17.95 -10.22
N THR A 121 -6.23 -17.20 -11.16
CA THR A 121 -4.84 -17.36 -11.63
C THR A 121 -4.00 -16.14 -11.21
N ASP A 122 -2.69 -16.27 -11.30
CA ASP A 122 -1.69 -15.22 -11.03
C ASP A 122 -1.18 -14.52 -12.30
N ILE A 123 -1.92 -14.62 -13.41
CA ILE A 123 -1.50 -14.10 -14.73
C ILE A 123 -1.15 -12.61 -14.68
N PHE A 124 -1.92 -11.79 -13.98
CA PHE A 124 -1.67 -10.36 -13.88
C PHE A 124 -0.39 -10.06 -13.12
N GLU A 125 -0.14 -10.78 -12.01
CA GLU A 125 1.10 -10.67 -11.25
C GLU A 125 2.32 -11.14 -12.04
N ARG A 126 2.17 -12.17 -12.88
CA ARG A 126 3.24 -12.64 -13.76
C ARG A 126 3.57 -11.61 -14.85
N ILE A 127 2.56 -11.02 -15.48
CA ILE A 127 2.74 -9.92 -16.45
C ILE A 127 3.43 -8.72 -15.78
N PHE A 128 2.95 -8.29 -14.62
CA PHE A 128 3.61 -7.21 -13.85
C PHE A 128 5.06 -7.54 -13.54
N THR A 129 5.32 -8.77 -13.09
CA THR A 129 6.67 -9.24 -12.75
C THR A 129 7.58 -9.25 -13.97
N HIS A 130 7.08 -9.67 -15.14
CA HIS A 130 7.85 -9.66 -16.39
C HIS A 130 8.26 -8.24 -16.77
N ILE A 131 7.31 -7.30 -16.84
CA ILE A 131 7.57 -5.91 -17.19
C ILE A 131 8.55 -5.24 -16.17
N LEU A 132 8.38 -5.51 -14.88
CA LEU A 132 9.30 -5.01 -13.87
C LEU A 132 10.72 -5.58 -14.03
N ASN A 133 10.85 -6.86 -14.41
CA ASN A 133 12.16 -7.47 -14.68
C ASN A 133 12.84 -6.82 -15.89
N GLU A 134 12.11 -6.50 -16.95
CA GLU A 134 12.67 -5.74 -18.09
C GLU A 134 13.18 -4.37 -17.63
N ALA A 135 12.44 -3.64 -16.80
CA ALA A 135 12.88 -2.36 -16.25
C ALA A 135 14.15 -2.51 -15.39
N ILE A 136 14.28 -3.61 -14.62
CA ILE A 136 15.47 -3.94 -13.83
C ILE A 136 16.66 -4.24 -14.75
N ASN A 137 16.45 -5.07 -15.79
CA ASN A 137 17.48 -5.45 -16.74
C ASN A 137 18.02 -4.23 -17.51
N CYS A 138 17.16 -3.26 -17.80
CA CYS A 138 17.54 -1.98 -18.41
C CYS A 138 18.23 -1.02 -17.43
N GLY A 139 18.32 -1.35 -16.14
CA GLY A 139 18.97 -0.52 -15.12
C GLY A 139 18.15 0.71 -14.70
N PHE A 140 16.83 0.73 -14.92
CA PHE A 140 15.95 1.83 -14.55
C PHE A 140 15.57 1.83 -13.06
N VAL A 141 15.65 0.67 -12.40
CA VAL A 141 15.25 0.49 -11.02
C VAL A 141 16.46 0.68 -10.08
N ASP A 142 16.31 1.54 -9.07
CA ASP A 142 17.28 1.70 -7.96
C ASP A 142 16.68 1.20 -6.64
N GLU A 143 16.98 -0.02 -6.31
CA GLU A 143 16.43 -0.71 -5.13
C GLU A 143 17.06 -0.32 -3.79
N LYS A 144 18.10 0.54 -3.76
CA LYS A 144 18.85 0.84 -2.52
C LYS A 144 17.99 1.51 -1.45
N ALA A 145 17.09 2.40 -1.87
CA ALA A 145 16.16 3.10 -1.01
C ALA A 145 14.73 2.97 -1.56
N VAL A 146 13.82 2.45 -0.76
CA VAL A 146 12.43 2.24 -1.15
C VAL A 146 11.47 3.03 -0.29
N PHE A 147 10.31 3.36 -0.86
CA PHE A 147 9.29 4.20 -0.25
C PHE A 147 8.00 3.40 -0.13
N VAL A 148 7.49 3.30 1.10
CA VAL A 148 6.29 2.52 1.44
C VAL A 148 5.17 3.46 1.86
N ASP A 149 3.98 3.27 1.29
CA ASP A 149 2.77 4.00 1.70
C ASP A 149 1.51 3.27 1.24
N GLY A 150 0.36 3.67 1.79
CA GLY A 150 -0.94 3.15 1.44
C GLY A 150 -1.85 4.20 0.83
N THR A 151 -2.62 3.81 -0.18
CA THR A 151 -3.63 4.69 -0.75
C THR A 151 -4.98 4.00 -0.87
N HIS A 152 -6.07 4.76 -0.66
CA HIS A 152 -7.43 4.23 -0.72
C HIS A 152 -8.04 4.40 -2.10
N ILE A 153 -8.67 3.32 -2.58
CA ILE A 153 -9.51 3.28 -3.79
C ILE A 153 -10.96 3.16 -3.34
N LYS A 154 -11.84 4.05 -3.78
CA LYS A 154 -13.27 3.98 -3.45
C LYS A 154 -13.89 2.74 -4.08
N ALA A 155 -14.55 1.93 -3.24
CA ALA A 155 -15.19 0.69 -3.68
C ALA A 155 -16.50 0.96 -4.46
N SER A 156 -16.82 0.06 -5.40
CA SER A 156 -18.12 0.03 -6.09
C SER A 156 -19.24 -0.48 -5.15
N ALA A 157 -19.39 0.20 -4.02
CA ALA A 157 -20.29 -0.19 -2.93
C ALA A 157 -21.24 0.94 -2.54
N ASN A 158 -22.50 0.59 -2.28
CA ASN A 158 -23.48 1.56 -1.83
C ASN A 158 -23.26 1.87 -0.34
N LYS A 159 -22.90 3.11 -0.01
CA LYS A 159 -22.63 3.58 1.35
C LYS A 159 -23.80 3.34 2.34
N ARG A 160 -25.04 3.36 1.84
CA ARG A 160 -26.27 3.19 2.67
C ARG A 160 -26.64 1.73 2.86
N LYS A 161 -26.07 0.79 2.07
CA LYS A 161 -26.36 -0.64 2.14
C LYS A 161 -25.25 -1.35 2.91
N SER A 162 -25.36 -1.32 4.24
CA SER A 162 -24.41 -2.00 5.13
C SER A 162 -25.13 -2.75 6.25
N ALA A 163 -24.55 -3.84 6.70
CA ALA A 163 -24.97 -4.60 7.87
C ALA A 163 -23.85 -4.62 8.91
N ARG A 164 -24.18 -4.72 10.19
CA ARG A 164 -23.20 -4.98 11.22
C ARG A 164 -22.83 -6.46 11.20
N LYS A 165 -21.55 -6.75 11.22
CA LYS A 165 -21.04 -8.11 11.28
C LYS A 165 -20.00 -8.22 12.37
N SER A 166 -20.12 -9.26 13.20
CA SER A 166 -19.12 -9.64 14.15
C SER A 166 -18.01 -10.41 13.42
N VAL A 167 -16.77 -9.95 13.55
CA VAL A 167 -15.59 -10.61 12.95
C VAL A 167 -14.56 -10.85 14.02
N PRO A 168 -13.88 -12.01 14.01
CA PRO A 168 -12.79 -12.28 14.94
C PRO A 168 -11.66 -11.25 14.72
N VAL A 169 -11.08 -10.79 15.82
CA VAL A 169 -9.91 -9.93 15.74
C VAL A 169 -8.72 -10.76 15.27
N GLN A 170 -8.14 -10.40 14.12
CA GLN A 170 -6.94 -11.06 13.61
C GLN A 170 -5.80 -10.91 14.62
N ALA A 171 -5.14 -12.02 14.93
CA ALA A 171 -3.89 -12.00 15.68
C ALA A 171 -2.83 -11.29 14.85
N LYS A 172 -2.06 -10.40 15.48
CA LYS A 172 -0.93 -9.74 14.83
C LYS A 172 0.16 -10.78 14.55
N LYS A 173 0.82 -10.70 13.40
CA LYS A 173 1.90 -11.63 13.00
C LYS A 173 2.95 -11.79 14.12
N TYR A 174 3.28 -10.70 14.78
CA TYR A 174 4.28 -10.66 15.85
C TYR A 174 3.75 -11.02 17.26
N GLN A 175 2.45 -11.36 17.40
CA GLN A 175 1.85 -11.55 18.74
C GLN A 175 2.54 -12.66 19.54
N LYS A 176 2.90 -13.75 18.87
CA LYS A 176 3.60 -14.87 19.52
C LYS A 176 4.96 -14.43 20.06
N GLN A 177 5.75 -13.74 19.24
CA GLN A 177 7.06 -13.23 19.64
C GLN A 177 6.94 -12.20 20.78
N LEU A 178 5.95 -11.30 20.68
CA LEU A 178 5.69 -10.33 21.74
C LEU A 178 5.33 -11.01 23.06
N ASP A 179 4.48 -12.03 23.02
CA ASP A 179 4.05 -12.78 24.21
C ASP A 179 5.24 -13.52 24.85
N GLU A 180 6.12 -14.12 24.05
CA GLU A 180 7.36 -14.79 24.51
C GLU A 180 8.33 -13.78 25.15
N GLU A 181 8.60 -12.65 24.51
CA GLU A 181 9.50 -11.62 25.03
C GLU A 181 8.92 -10.93 26.28
N VAL A 182 7.59 -10.71 26.33
CA VAL A 182 6.91 -10.20 27.55
C VAL A 182 7.01 -11.21 28.69
N ALA A 183 6.88 -12.50 28.41
CA ALA A 183 7.03 -13.54 29.43
C ALA A 183 8.45 -13.58 30.00
N ALA A 184 9.47 -13.51 29.13
CA ALA A 184 10.87 -13.44 29.53
C ALA A 184 11.19 -12.18 30.33
N ASP A 185 10.69 -11.03 29.91
CA ASP A 185 10.86 -9.75 30.62
C ASP A 185 10.22 -9.76 32.02
N ARG A 186 9.03 -10.33 32.15
CA ARG A 186 8.37 -10.50 33.44
C ARG A 186 9.11 -11.46 34.36
N GLN A 187 9.65 -12.53 33.80
CA GLN A 187 10.45 -13.52 34.56
C GLN A 187 11.75 -12.87 35.10
N SER A 188 12.45 -12.08 34.30
CA SER A 188 13.65 -11.37 34.72
C SER A 188 13.40 -10.37 35.88
N HIS A 189 12.19 -9.82 35.91
CA HIS A 189 11.72 -8.91 36.97
C HIS A 189 10.96 -9.62 38.13
N HIS A 190 11.06 -10.95 38.23
CA HIS A 190 10.38 -11.76 39.27
C HIS A 190 8.85 -11.52 39.34
N LYS A 191 8.20 -11.24 38.20
CA LYS A 191 6.74 -11.06 38.12
C LYS A 191 6.05 -12.35 37.68
N LYS A 192 4.86 -12.59 38.24
CA LYS A 192 4.02 -13.74 37.87
C LYS A 192 3.68 -13.68 36.36
N PRO A 193 3.63 -14.83 35.67
CA PRO A 193 3.18 -14.86 34.28
C PRO A 193 1.78 -14.28 34.13
N LEU A 194 1.51 -13.70 32.94
CA LEU A 194 0.18 -13.19 32.64
C LEU A 194 -0.80 -14.35 32.47
N LYS A 195 -2.00 -14.23 33.05
CA LYS A 195 -3.08 -15.20 32.82
C LYS A 195 -3.38 -15.26 31.31
N LYS A 196 -3.65 -16.46 30.77
CA LYS A 196 -4.12 -16.58 29.38
C LYS A 196 -5.36 -15.72 29.20
N LYS A 197 -5.36 -14.88 28.13
CA LYS A 197 -6.52 -14.08 27.78
C LYS A 197 -7.57 -15.03 27.22
N GLU A 198 -8.76 -15.06 27.78
CA GLU A 198 -9.93 -15.63 27.11
C GLU A 198 -10.07 -14.99 25.74
N GLN A 199 -10.55 -15.76 24.76
CA GLN A 199 -10.64 -15.36 23.35
C GLN A 199 -11.13 -13.91 23.22
N THR A 200 -10.43 -13.14 22.43
CA THR A 200 -10.80 -11.73 22.16
C THR A 200 -12.24 -11.67 21.67
N LYS A 201 -13.05 -10.83 22.32
CA LYS A 201 -14.41 -10.56 21.85
C LYS A 201 -14.34 -10.11 20.39
N ASP A 202 -15.20 -10.71 19.58
CA ASP A 202 -15.36 -10.31 18.18
C ASP A 202 -15.59 -8.81 18.06
N LYS A 203 -15.04 -8.23 17.01
CA LYS A 203 -15.22 -6.81 16.70
C LYS A 203 -16.41 -6.63 15.75
N GLU A 204 -17.37 -5.78 16.10
CA GLU A 204 -18.40 -5.37 15.16
C GLU A 204 -17.85 -4.40 14.12
N ILE A 205 -18.01 -4.75 12.86
CA ILE A 205 -17.67 -3.88 11.72
C ILE A 205 -18.90 -3.62 10.84
N ALA A 206 -18.91 -2.47 10.18
CA ALA A 206 -19.86 -2.20 9.11
C ALA A 206 -19.39 -2.88 7.83
N GLN A 207 -20.10 -3.91 7.37
CA GLN A 207 -19.82 -4.61 6.12
C GLN A 207 -20.81 -4.18 5.04
N SER A 208 -20.32 -3.90 3.83
CA SER A 208 -21.18 -3.61 2.69
C SER A 208 -21.94 -4.87 2.26
N THR A 209 -23.23 -4.72 1.95
CA THR A 209 -24.04 -5.82 1.39
C THR A 209 -23.87 -5.95 -0.12
N THR A 210 -23.31 -4.93 -0.78
CA THR A 210 -23.09 -4.91 -2.24
C THR A 210 -21.67 -5.35 -2.62
N ASP A 211 -20.71 -5.16 -1.72
CA ASP A 211 -19.32 -5.60 -1.85
C ASP A 211 -18.79 -5.98 -0.46
N PRO A 212 -18.97 -7.23 -0.02
CA PRO A 212 -18.62 -7.65 1.34
C PRO A 212 -17.13 -7.64 1.69
N GLU A 213 -16.26 -7.63 0.69
CA GLU A 213 -14.80 -7.68 0.87
C GLU A 213 -14.16 -6.29 1.02
N CYS A 214 -14.88 -5.21 0.67
CA CYS A 214 -14.40 -3.86 0.95
C CYS A 214 -14.55 -3.49 2.43
N GLY A 215 -13.79 -2.50 2.88
CA GLY A 215 -13.81 -2.01 4.25
C GLY A 215 -14.36 -0.58 4.38
N MET A 216 -15.02 -0.27 5.50
CA MET A 216 -15.45 1.08 5.80
C MET A 216 -14.24 1.92 6.24
N PHE A 217 -13.83 2.84 5.39
CA PHE A 217 -12.75 3.79 5.64
C PHE A 217 -13.30 5.10 6.21
N HIS A 218 -12.58 5.66 7.17
CA HIS A 218 -12.89 6.95 7.79
C HIS A 218 -11.74 7.92 7.58
N LYS A 219 -12.01 9.05 6.91
CA LYS A 219 -11.07 10.15 6.78
C LYS A 219 -11.57 11.35 7.58
N GLY A 220 -10.97 11.55 8.75
CA GLY A 220 -11.46 12.55 9.70
C GLY A 220 -12.87 12.23 10.22
N GLU A 221 -13.58 13.24 10.72
CA GLU A 221 -14.90 13.05 11.33
C GLU A 221 -16.04 12.97 10.30
N HIS A 222 -15.83 13.47 9.09
CA HIS A 222 -16.92 13.71 8.13
C HIS A 222 -16.94 12.76 6.93
N GLU A 223 -15.83 12.16 6.55
CA GLU A 223 -15.79 11.30 5.37
C GLU A 223 -15.77 9.82 5.75
N LYS A 224 -16.89 9.12 5.52
CA LYS A 224 -17.02 7.68 5.68
C LYS A 224 -17.39 7.07 4.34
N GLN A 225 -16.60 6.12 3.85
CA GLN A 225 -16.86 5.44 2.59
C GLN A 225 -16.31 4.02 2.58
N PHE A 226 -16.92 3.16 1.78
CA PHE A 226 -16.35 1.85 1.51
C PHE A 226 -15.18 2.01 0.54
N ALA A 227 -14.07 1.35 0.85
CA ALA A 227 -12.83 1.44 0.09
C ALA A 227 -12.02 0.14 0.20
N TYR A 228 -11.07 0.01 -0.72
CA TYR A 228 -9.90 -0.84 -0.59
C TYR A 228 -8.69 0.03 -0.32
N VAL A 229 -7.65 -0.52 0.28
CA VAL A 229 -6.35 0.11 0.41
C VAL A 229 -5.31 -0.67 -0.39
N VAL A 230 -4.47 0.07 -1.12
CA VAL A 230 -3.32 -0.48 -1.83
C VAL A 230 -2.07 0.03 -1.12
N ASN A 231 -1.37 -0.89 -0.45
CA ASN A 231 -0.09 -0.63 0.17
C ASN A 231 0.99 -0.92 -0.87
N THR A 232 1.74 0.08 -1.27
CA THR A 232 2.68 0.05 -2.40
C THR A 232 4.09 0.35 -1.93
N VAL A 233 5.04 -0.30 -2.56
CA VAL A 233 6.47 0.01 -2.44
C VAL A 233 6.99 0.45 -3.79
N CYS A 234 7.62 1.61 -3.85
CA CYS A 234 8.31 2.08 -5.04
C CYS A 234 9.77 2.42 -4.74
N ASP A 235 10.58 2.47 -5.79
CA ASP A 235 11.96 2.95 -5.73
C ASP A 235 12.05 4.49 -5.82
N ARG A 236 13.28 5.03 -5.88
CA ARG A 236 13.50 6.47 -6.03
C ARG A 236 13.16 7.03 -7.41
N HIS A 237 13.00 6.18 -8.42
CA HIS A 237 12.67 6.56 -9.80
C HIS A 237 11.17 6.38 -10.11
N ASN A 238 10.34 6.08 -9.09
CA ASN A 238 8.90 5.85 -9.16
C ASN A 238 8.47 4.51 -9.76
N PHE A 239 9.40 3.56 -9.93
CA PHE A 239 9.03 2.20 -10.30
C PHE A 239 8.37 1.49 -9.12
N ILE A 240 7.18 0.94 -9.33
CA ILE A 240 6.48 0.12 -8.35
C ILE A 240 7.16 -1.24 -8.29
N LEU A 241 7.69 -1.60 -7.12
CA LEU A 241 8.39 -2.86 -6.91
C LEU A 241 7.46 -3.99 -6.51
N ASP A 242 6.48 -3.70 -5.67
CA ASP A 242 5.39 -4.60 -5.29
C ASP A 242 4.28 -3.83 -4.58
N PHE A 243 3.14 -4.48 -4.40
CA PHE A 243 2.02 -3.93 -3.65
C PHE A 243 1.12 -5.03 -3.07
N VAL A 244 0.28 -4.65 -2.12
CA VAL A 244 -0.75 -5.51 -1.52
C VAL A 244 -2.06 -4.76 -1.45
N VAL A 245 -3.16 -5.42 -1.84
CA VAL A 245 -4.51 -4.86 -1.77
C VAL A 245 -5.27 -5.50 -0.62
N SER A 246 -5.92 -4.68 0.19
CA SER A 246 -6.73 -5.15 1.31
C SER A 246 -7.99 -4.32 1.51
N ALA A 247 -8.87 -4.75 2.44
CA ALA A 247 -10.05 -3.96 2.80
C ALA A 247 -9.67 -2.62 3.44
N GLY A 248 -10.34 -1.54 3.07
CA GLY A 248 -9.99 -0.17 3.45
C GLY A 248 -10.11 0.17 4.94
N ASN A 249 -10.60 -0.75 5.77
CA ASN A 249 -10.64 -0.63 7.23
C ASN A 249 -9.46 -1.30 7.93
N ILE A 250 -8.54 -1.91 7.20
CA ILE A 250 -7.31 -2.49 7.72
C ILE A 250 -6.26 -1.37 7.78
N HIS A 251 -5.60 -1.23 8.93
CA HIS A 251 -4.59 -0.20 9.12
C HIS A 251 -3.30 -0.57 8.36
N ASP A 252 -2.66 0.42 7.73
CA ASP A 252 -1.47 0.23 6.90
C ASP A 252 -0.34 -0.52 7.63
N SER A 253 -0.13 -0.26 8.91
CA SER A 253 0.86 -0.97 9.74
C SER A 253 0.59 -2.47 9.90
N VAL A 254 -0.63 -2.96 9.64
CA VAL A 254 -0.96 -4.39 9.67
C VAL A 254 -0.57 -5.06 8.36
N MET A 255 -0.71 -4.33 7.25
CA MET A 255 -0.37 -4.81 5.91
C MET A 255 1.12 -4.69 5.59
N PHE A 256 1.86 -3.93 6.41
CA PHE A 256 3.30 -3.71 6.22
C PHE A 256 4.08 -5.03 6.12
N ASP A 257 3.82 -5.96 7.03
CA ASP A 257 4.53 -7.24 7.07
C ASP A 257 4.45 -8.00 5.74
N GLU A 258 3.26 -8.00 5.12
CA GLU A 258 3.04 -8.73 3.86
C GLU A 258 3.78 -8.08 2.68
N VAL A 259 3.66 -6.75 2.54
CA VAL A 259 4.32 -6.03 1.44
C VAL A 259 5.84 -6.00 1.64
N TYR A 260 6.28 -5.86 2.89
CA TYR A 260 7.69 -5.87 3.26
C TYR A 260 8.35 -7.20 2.93
N ASP A 261 7.77 -8.33 3.39
CA ASP A 261 8.31 -9.68 3.16
C ASP A 261 8.44 -9.97 1.65
N LYS A 262 7.47 -9.57 0.84
CA LYS A 262 7.52 -9.74 -0.62
C LYS A 262 8.67 -8.97 -1.24
N VAL A 263 8.78 -7.69 -0.90
CA VAL A 263 9.77 -6.78 -1.49
C VAL A 263 11.18 -7.15 -1.08
N VAL A 264 11.45 -7.41 0.21
CA VAL A 264 12.81 -7.73 0.66
C VAL A 264 13.28 -9.11 0.17
N LYS A 265 12.35 -10.05 -0.04
CA LYS A 265 12.67 -11.34 -0.65
C LYS A 265 13.10 -11.20 -2.11
N ARG A 266 12.46 -10.30 -2.85
CA ARG A 266 12.74 -10.04 -4.27
C ARG A 266 13.95 -9.14 -4.45
N PHE A 267 14.12 -8.15 -3.58
CA PHE A 267 15.15 -7.12 -3.62
C PHE A 267 16.00 -7.13 -2.34
N PRO A 268 16.91 -8.11 -2.18
CA PRO A 268 17.71 -8.23 -0.95
C PRO A 268 18.69 -7.07 -0.75
N ALA A 269 19.04 -6.32 -1.80
CA ALA A 269 19.96 -5.19 -1.76
C ALA A 269 19.36 -3.91 -1.15
N ILE A 270 18.07 -3.89 -0.82
CA ILE A 270 17.41 -2.76 -0.14
C ILE A 270 18.13 -2.47 1.18
N LYS A 271 18.55 -1.20 1.35
CA LYS A 271 19.23 -0.72 2.56
C LYS A 271 18.33 0.19 3.40
N VAL A 272 17.54 1.05 2.75
CA VAL A 272 16.74 2.07 3.43
C VAL A 272 15.27 1.90 3.07
N ILE A 273 14.42 1.93 4.09
CA ILE A 273 12.96 1.88 3.95
C ILE A 273 12.35 3.15 4.50
N SER A 274 11.81 3.96 3.60
CA SER A 274 11.13 5.20 3.95
C SER A 274 9.62 4.99 4.07
N ALA A 275 9.06 5.27 5.25
CA ALA A 275 7.63 5.10 5.52
C ALA A 275 7.08 6.29 6.32
N ASP A 276 5.76 6.49 6.29
CA ASP A 276 5.11 7.59 7.01
C ASP A 276 4.97 7.32 8.52
N ALA A 277 4.40 8.28 9.25
CA ALA A 277 4.19 8.18 10.70
C ALA A 277 3.20 7.07 11.10
N GLY A 278 2.34 6.60 10.19
CA GLY A 278 1.41 5.50 10.41
C GLY A 278 2.13 4.16 10.61
N TYR A 279 3.25 3.98 9.92
CA TYR A 279 4.10 2.80 10.01
C TYR A 279 5.08 2.85 11.20
N LYS A 280 5.25 4.00 11.87
CA LYS A 280 6.17 4.14 12.99
C LYS A 280 5.63 3.44 14.24
N THR A 281 5.88 2.14 14.34
CA THR A 281 5.52 1.26 15.45
C THR A 281 6.73 0.47 15.94
N PRO A 282 6.79 0.05 17.22
CA PRO A 282 7.92 -0.72 17.73
C PRO A 282 8.21 -2.01 16.96
N TRP A 283 7.17 -2.68 16.47
CA TRP A 283 7.33 -3.90 15.66
C TRP A 283 7.99 -3.63 14.32
N ILE A 284 7.48 -2.67 13.56
CA ILE A 284 8.00 -2.34 12.23
C ILE A 284 9.45 -1.85 12.32
N ALA A 285 9.75 -1.01 13.34
CA ALA A 285 11.12 -0.58 13.60
C ALA A 285 12.04 -1.76 13.90
N LYS A 286 11.61 -2.68 14.78
CA LYS A 286 12.34 -3.90 15.10
C LYS A 286 12.59 -4.76 13.86
N GLN A 287 11.57 -5.04 13.07
CA GLN A 287 11.66 -5.89 11.88
C GLN A 287 12.68 -5.34 10.87
N ILE A 288 12.61 -4.05 10.55
CA ILE A 288 13.52 -3.41 9.59
C ILE A 288 14.97 -3.42 10.10
N ILE A 289 15.18 -3.13 11.39
CA ILE A 289 16.52 -3.03 11.98
C ILE A 289 17.14 -4.42 12.19
N ASP A 290 16.36 -5.40 12.64
CA ASP A 290 16.85 -6.78 12.82
C ASP A 290 17.23 -7.42 11.48
N ASP A 291 16.59 -7.01 10.37
CA ASP A 291 16.98 -7.40 9.02
C ASP A 291 18.22 -6.63 8.48
N GLY A 292 18.86 -5.81 9.31
CA GLY A 292 20.04 -5.03 8.93
C GLY A 292 19.74 -3.84 8.01
N ARG A 293 18.49 -3.37 7.96
CA ARG A 293 18.04 -2.23 7.15
C ARG A 293 17.76 -1.01 8.00
N ILE A 294 17.67 0.14 7.38
CA ILE A 294 17.54 1.43 8.05
C ILE A 294 16.12 2.01 7.80
N PRO A 295 15.31 2.22 8.86
CA PRO A 295 14.03 2.89 8.74
C PRO A 295 14.21 4.42 8.66
N SER A 296 13.78 5.04 7.55
CA SER A 296 13.70 6.48 7.37
C SER A 296 12.27 6.95 7.60
N MET A 297 11.97 7.40 8.82
CA MET A 297 10.62 7.73 9.28
C MET A 297 10.55 9.11 9.94
N PRO A 298 9.39 9.80 9.90
CA PRO A 298 9.25 11.14 10.42
C PRO A 298 9.13 11.16 11.95
N TYR A 299 9.21 12.35 12.51
CA TYR A 299 8.84 12.57 13.90
C TYR A 299 7.35 12.30 14.11
N LYS A 300 7.04 11.48 15.12
CA LYS A 300 5.68 11.24 15.58
C LYS A 300 5.46 11.96 16.91
N ARG A 301 4.61 12.99 16.89
CA ARG A 301 4.32 13.76 18.10
C ARG A 301 3.68 12.87 19.16
N PRO A 302 4.22 12.83 20.40
CA PRO A 302 3.57 12.14 21.50
C PRO A 302 2.17 12.69 21.78
N MET A 303 1.21 11.82 22.00
CA MET A 303 -0.16 12.18 22.38
C MET A 303 -0.22 12.52 23.87
N THR A 304 0.45 13.61 24.26
CA THR A 304 0.45 14.10 25.64
C THR A 304 -0.47 15.31 25.75
N LYS A 305 -1.24 15.40 26.81
CA LYS A 305 -2.09 16.55 27.11
C LYS A 305 -1.27 17.84 27.09
N LYS A 306 -1.84 18.93 26.54
CA LYS A 306 -1.16 20.22 26.47
C LYS A 306 -0.80 20.70 27.89
N GLY A 307 0.43 21.14 28.10
CA GLY A 307 0.96 21.59 29.38
C GLY A 307 1.58 20.49 30.25
N PHE A 308 1.46 19.22 29.86
CA PHE A 308 2.05 18.09 30.58
C PHE A 308 3.42 17.71 30.03
N PHE A 309 4.29 17.21 30.92
CA PHE A 309 5.57 16.64 30.54
C PHE A 309 5.41 15.51 29.54
N LYS A 310 6.20 15.54 28.49
CA LYS A 310 6.20 14.55 27.43
C LYS A 310 7.11 13.39 27.80
N LYS A 311 7.04 12.30 27.03
CA LYS A 311 7.83 11.10 27.29
C LYS A 311 9.33 11.38 27.35
N TYR A 312 9.83 12.24 26.50
CA TYR A 312 11.26 12.61 26.44
C TYR A 312 11.74 13.53 27.59
N ASP A 313 10.82 14.07 28.40
CA ASP A 313 11.17 14.81 29.61
C ASP A 313 11.53 13.87 30.78
N TYR A 314 11.32 12.55 30.59
CA TYR A 314 11.69 11.50 31.53
C TYR A 314 12.89 10.76 30.97
N VAL A 315 13.94 10.58 31.79
CA VAL A 315 15.18 9.89 31.40
C VAL A 315 15.10 8.43 31.82
N TYR A 316 15.39 7.52 30.92
CA TYR A 316 15.52 6.10 31.23
C TYR A 316 16.95 5.78 31.63
N ASP A 317 17.13 5.20 32.80
CA ASP A 317 18.40 4.65 33.27
C ASP A 317 18.40 3.14 33.02
N GLU A 318 19.22 2.70 32.07
CA GLU A 318 19.28 1.29 31.66
C GLU A 318 19.95 0.41 32.72
N TYR A 319 20.94 0.96 33.45
CA TYR A 319 21.67 0.22 34.47
C TYR A 319 20.81 -0.12 35.68
N TYR A 320 20.01 0.84 36.14
CA TYR A 320 19.10 0.64 37.28
C TYR A 320 17.69 0.23 36.87
N ASP A 321 17.42 0.10 35.57
CA ASP A 321 16.07 -0.15 35.02
C ASP A 321 14.97 0.71 35.69
N CYS A 322 15.17 2.01 35.61
CA CYS A 322 14.24 2.98 36.21
C CYS A 322 14.04 4.21 35.29
N MET A 323 12.98 4.97 35.58
CA MET A 323 12.78 6.26 34.92
C MET A 323 13.03 7.39 35.93
N ILE A 324 13.73 8.42 35.50
CA ILE A 324 13.98 9.63 36.26
C ILE A 324 13.02 10.73 35.76
N CYS A 325 12.25 11.34 36.67
CA CYS A 325 11.32 12.40 36.29
C CYS A 325 11.99 13.78 36.28
N PRO A 326 11.34 14.84 35.73
CA PRO A 326 11.86 16.20 35.72
C PRO A 326 12.15 16.81 37.10
N ALA A 327 11.63 16.23 38.18
CA ALA A 327 11.94 16.60 39.58
C ALA A 327 13.06 15.74 40.17
N ASN A 328 13.82 14.98 39.32
CA ASN A 328 14.89 14.07 39.73
C ASN A 328 14.46 12.93 40.66
N GLU A 329 13.17 12.57 40.69
CA GLU A 329 12.68 11.44 41.43
C GLU A 329 12.63 10.17 40.57
N ILE A 330 12.90 9.02 41.21
CA ILE A 330 12.97 7.72 40.56
C ILE A 330 11.58 7.08 40.45
N LEU A 331 11.17 6.69 39.26
CA LEU A 331 10.04 5.82 39.01
C LEU A 331 10.55 4.39 38.81
N ARG A 332 10.11 3.47 39.68
CA ARG A 332 10.56 2.07 39.66
C ARG A 332 9.71 1.22 38.76
N TYR A 333 10.31 0.19 38.19
CA TYR A 333 9.58 -0.84 37.45
C TYR A 333 8.46 -1.46 38.30
N SER A 334 7.28 -1.52 37.75
CA SER A 334 6.09 -2.09 38.40
C SER A 334 5.66 -3.40 37.75
N THR A 335 5.48 -3.38 36.45
CA THR A 335 5.01 -4.55 35.70
C THR A 335 5.22 -4.33 34.20
N THR A 336 5.18 -5.40 33.41
CA THR A 336 5.05 -5.35 31.95
C THR A 336 3.67 -5.86 31.57
N ASN A 337 2.94 -5.06 30.80
CA ASN A 337 1.59 -5.39 30.36
C ASN A 337 1.60 -6.29 29.09
N ARG A 338 0.41 -6.75 28.66
CA ARG A 338 0.25 -7.65 27.51
C ARG A 338 0.63 -7.03 26.16
N GLU A 339 0.64 -5.70 26.11
CA GLU A 339 0.99 -4.95 24.92
C GLU A 339 2.50 -4.68 24.80
N GLY A 340 3.29 -5.24 25.74
CA GLY A 340 4.74 -5.10 25.76
C GLY A 340 5.24 -3.81 26.43
N TYR A 341 4.38 -3.06 27.13
CA TYR A 341 4.83 -1.87 27.84
C TYR A 341 5.23 -2.19 29.27
N ARG A 342 6.48 -1.86 29.64
CA ARG A 342 6.95 -1.76 31.01
C ARG A 342 6.35 -0.50 31.64
N GLU A 343 5.75 -0.64 32.80
CA GLU A 343 5.19 0.46 33.58
C GLU A 343 6.14 0.83 34.71
N TYR A 344 6.57 2.07 34.74
CA TYR A 344 7.39 2.65 35.80
C TYR A 344 6.53 3.60 36.62
N LYS A 345 6.51 3.40 37.93
CA LYS A 345 5.61 4.13 38.87
C LYS A 345 6.39 4.95 39.85
N SER A 346 5.93 6.18 40.07
CA SER A 346 6.45 7.06 41.13
C SER A 346 5.88 6.69 42.49
N GLU A 347 6.56 7.13 43.55
CA GLU A 347 6.08 7.07 44.93
C GLU A 347 5.02 8.16 45.17
N PRO A 348 3.79 7.82 45.57
CA PRO A 348 2.72 8.80 45.76
C PRO A 348 3.04 9.91 46.78
N GLU A 349 3.75 9.56 47.82
CA GLU A 349 4.15 10.49 48.91
C GLU A 349 5.02 11.62 48.39
N LYS A 350 6.03 11.29 47.57
CA LYS A 350 6.93 12.27 46.95
C LYS A 350 6.19 13.13 45.92
N CYS A 351 5.30 12.55 45.14
CA CYS A 351 4.52 13.30 44.16
C CYS A 351 3.43 14.18 44.76
N SER A 352 2.95 13.89 45.99
CA SER A 352 1.94 14.68 46.64
C SER A 352 2.43 16.09 46.98
N VAL A 353 3.72 16.24 47.32
CA VAL A 353 4.37 17.51 47.71
C VAL A 353 5.21 18.13 46.58
N CYS A 354 5.19 17.51 45.40
CA CYS A 354 6.02 17.93 44.27
C CYS A 354 5.51 19.25 43.66
N SER A 355 6.38 20.23 43.50
CA SER A 355 6.07 21.53 42.89
C SER A 355 5.70 21.42 41.38
N LEU A 356 6.13 20.35 40.71
CA LEU A 356 5.86 20.10 39.30
C LEU A 356 4.63 19.20 39.05
N LYS A 357 3.88 18.86 40.11
CA LYS A 357 2.76 17.91 40.03
C LYS A 357 1.71 18.31 39.00
N GLU A 358 1.32 19.57 38.91
CA GLU A 358 0.30 20.08 38.00
C GLU A 358 0.65 19.87 36.52
N LYS A 359 1.96 19.87 36.17
CA LYS A 359 2.48 19.61 34.85
C LYS A 359 2.78 18.12 34.58
N CYS A 360 2.62 17.27 35.62
CA CYS A 360 3.04 15.88 35.60
C CYS A 360 1.85 14.91 35.59
N THR A 361 0.92 15.02 36.55
CA THR A 361 -0.18 14.05 36.71
C THR A 361 -1.44 14.65 37.31
N GLU A 362 -2.59 14.21 36.84
CA GLU A 362 -3.92 14.48 37.40
C GLU A 362 -4.44 13.26 38.21
N SER A 363 -3.57 12.29 38.51
CA SER A 363 -3.96 11.10 39.26
C SER A 363 -4.46 11.46 40.66
N LYS A 364 -5.62 10.93 41.01
CA LYS A 364 -6.19 11.08 42.39
C LYS A 364 -5.30 10.43 43.44
N THR A 365 -4.50 9.43 43.06
CA THR A 365 -3.56 8.75 43.96
C THR A 365 -2.18 9.40 43.99
N ASN A 366 -2.02 10.59 43.39
CA ASN A 366 -0.74 11.29 43.25
C ASN A 366 0.38 10.45 42.59
N GLN A 367 0.04 9.43 41.83
CA GLN A 367 1.03 8.55 41.21
C GLN A 367 1.17 8.85 39.72
N LYS A 368 2.40 9.02 39.26
CA LYS A 368 2.75 9.07 37.84
C LYS A 368 3.12 7.68 37.33
N VAL A 369 2.60 7.31 36.18
CA VAL A 369 3.03 6.10 35.43
C VAL A 369 3.65 6.54 34.12
N VAL A 370 4.85 6.08 33.85
CA VAL A 370 5.53 6.24 32.55
C VAL A 370 5.68 4.87 31.92
N MET A 371 5.35 4.76 30.65
CA MET A 371 5.41 3.50 29.92
C MET A 371 6.57 3.50 28.93
N ARG A 372 7.33 2.39 28.91
CA ARG A 372 8.39 2.12 27.95
C ARG A 372 8.17 0.74 27.30
N HIS A 373 8.10 0.69 25.98
CA HIS A 373 7.91 -0.59 25.28
C HIS A 373 9.19 -1.46 25.40
N ILE A 374 9.06 -2.79 25.46
CA ILE A 374 10.21 -3.71 25.49
C ILE A 374 11.12 -3.55 24.26
N TRP A 375 10.54 -3.11 23.14
CA TRP A 375 11.23 -2.78 21.88
C TRP A 375 11.53 -1.28 21.72
N GLU A 376 11.52 -0.50 22.80
CA GLU A 376 11.74 0.96 22.72
C GLU A 376 13.11 1.32 22.16
N LYS A 377 14.14 0.49 22.36
CA LYS A 377 15.47 0.69 21.80
C LYS A 377 15.45 0.86 20.28
N TYR A 378 14.55 0.13 19.58
CA TYR A 378 14.41 0.27 18.12
C TYR A 378 13.77 1.61 17.75
N MET A 379 12.84 2.11 18.56
CA MET A 379 12.23 3.42 18.35
C MET A 379 13.23 4.57 18.58
N GLU A 380 14.16 4.40 19.51
CA GLU A 380 15.25 5.33 19.78
C GLU A 380 16.22 5.35 18.59
N LEU A 381 16.61 4.19 18.05
CA LEU A 381 17.41 4.10 16.83
C LEU A 381 16.73 4.77 15.62
N VAL A 382 15.40 4.63 15.47
CA VAL A 382 14.66 5.35 14.43
C VAL A 382 14.77 6.87 14.60
N GLU A 383 14.76 7.37 15.83
CA GLU A 383 14.99 8.81 16.08
C GLU A 383 16.43 9.22 15.72
N ASP A 384 17.44 8.41 16.04
CA ASP A 384 18.82 8.68 15.70
C ASP A 384 19.02 8.72 14.18
N TYR A 385 18.45 7.75 13.45
CA TYR A 385 18.47 7.75 11.99
C TYR A 385 17.76 8.99 11.41
N ARG A 386 16.64 9.42 12.00
CA ARG A 386 15.93 10.62 11.58
C ARG A 386 16.79 11.89 11.67
N HIS A 387 17.72 11.95 12.63
CA HIS A 387 18.66 13.06 12.81
C HIS A 387 19.91 12.94 11.93
N THR A 388 20.11 11.81 11.27
CA THR A 388 21.20 11.62 10.31
C THR A 388 20.81 12.28 8.98
N PRO A 389 21.60 13.22 8.45
CA PRO A 389 21.25 13.99 7.25
C PRO A 389 20.85 13.13 6.04
N GLU A 390 21.62 12.09 5.75
CA GLU A 390 21.39 11.17 4.63
C GLU A 390 19.97 10.58 4.67
N TYR A 391 19.53 10.05 5.82
CA TYR A 391 18.22 9.41 5.94
C TYR A 391 17.07 10.42 6.05
N SER A 392 17.34 11.59 6.61
CA SER A 392 16.41 12.71 6.60
C SER A 392 16.12 13.18 5.17
N ASP A 393 17.13 13.22 4.31
CA ASP A 393 16.98 13.63 2.91
C ASP A 393 16.22 12.56 2.11
N ILE A 394 16.49 11.27 2.33
CA ILE A 394 15.69 10.18 1.75
C ILE A 394 14.20 10.33 2.13
N TYR A 395 13.89 10.65 3.39
CA TYR A 395 12.48 10.86 3.78
C TYR A 395 11.81 11.98 2.98
N LYS A 396 12.52 13.08 2.69
CA LYS A 396 11.97 14.21 1.92
C LYS A 396 11.59 13.83 0.49
N LEU A 397 12.28 12.85 -0.11
CA LEU A 397 11.98 12.35 -1.46
C LEU A 397 10.59 11.70 -1.57
N ARG A 398 9.91 11.36 -0.47
CA ARG A 398 8.56 10.78 -0.50
C ARG A 398 7.57 11.58 -1.33
N LYS A 399 7.69 12.91 -1.33
CA LYS A 399 6.84 13.82 -2.12
C LYS A 399 7.03 13.66 -3.62
N GLU A 400 8.24 13.34 -4.03
CA GLU A 400 8.63 13.19 -5.44
C GLU A 400 8.55 11.74 -5.92
N THR A 401 8.37 10.80 -4.99
CA THR A 401 8.29 9.36 -5.23
C THR A 401 6.88 8.83 -4.95
N ILE A 402 6.65 8.16 -3.84
CA ILE A 402 5.40 7.44 -3.56
C ILE A 402 4.14 8.32 -3.58
N GLU A 403 4.24 9.59 -3.11
CA GLU A 403 3.10 10.50 -3.18
C GLU A 403 2.76 10.88 -4.64
N ARG A 404 3.79 11.04 -5.49
CA ARG A 404 3.63 11.27 -6.93
C ARG A 404 3.08 10.04 -7.65
N VAL A 405 3.57 8.85 -7.33
CA VAL A 405 3.03 7.58 -7.86
C VAL A 405 1.53 7.49 -7.60
N PHE A 406 1.08 7.81 -6.38
CA PHE A 406 -0.35 7.80 -6.06
C PHE A 406 -1.15 8.92 -6.73
N ALA A 407 -0.54 10.09 -6.92
CA ALA A 407 -1.17 11.17 -7.66
C ALA A 407 -1.40 10.76 -9.13
N ASP A 408 -0.38 10.22 -9.78
CA ASP A 408 -0.46 9.76 -11.16
C ASP A 408 -1.44 8.61 -11.33
N ALA A 409 -1.41 7.59 -10.44
CA ALA A 409 -2.37 6.50 -10.45
C ALA A 409 -3.83 6.98 -10.36
N LYS A 410 -4.10 7.98 -9.51
CA LYS A 410 -5.45 8.52 -9.32
C LYS A 410 -5.91 9.46 -10.43
N GLU A 411 -5.02 10.33 -10.92
CA GLU A 411 -5.39 11.37 -11.89
C GLU A 411 -5.30 10.88 -13.33
N LYS A 412 -4.29 10.06 -13.64
CA LYS A 412 -4.01 9.63 -15.02
C LYS A 412 -4.55 8.23 -15.32
N HIS A 413 -4.55 7.32 -14.31
CA HIS A 413 -4.82 5.89 -14.48
C HIS A 413 -6.12 5.41 -13.81
N ALA A 414 -7.06 6.34 -13.57
CA ALA A 414 -8.41 6.08 -13.07
C ALA A 414 -8.51 5.42 -11.67
N MET A 415 -7.44 5.33 -10.88
CA MET A 415 -7.37 4.61 -9.61
C MET A 415 -8.11 5.29 -8.43
N ARG A 416 -8.94 6.33 -8.68
CA ARG A 416 -9.78 6.95 -7.64
C ARG A 416 -10.95 6.06 -7.21
N TYR A 417 -11.49 5.29 -8.16
CA TYR A 417 -12.66 4.43 -7.98
C TYR A 417 -12.44 3.12 -8.68
N THR A 418 -12.74 2.02 -8.00
CA THR A 418 -12.88 0.73 -8.69
C THR A 418 -14.30 0.54 -9.20
N GLN A 419 -14.44 0.01 -10.39
CA GLN A 419 -15.71 -0.42 -10.96
C GLN A 419 -16.04 -1.87 -10.62
N TYR A 420 -15.05 -2.60 -10.15
CA TYR A 420 -15.16 -4.01 -9.79
C TYR A 420 -15.58 -4.18 -8.33
N ARG A 421 -16.05 -5.37 -8.01
CA ARG A 421 -16.39 -5.82 -6.66
C ARG A 421 -15.65 -7.11 -6.36
N GLY A 422 -15.22 -7.24 -5.13
CA GLY A 422 -14.41 -8.36 -4.66
C GLY A 422 -12.91 -8.13 -4.79
N LEU A 423 -12.18 -8.57 -3.76
CA LEU A 423 -10.75 -8.30 -3.59
C LEU A 423 -9.89 -8.77 -4.78
N ALA A 424 -10.18 -9.97 -5.30
CA ALA A 424 -9.43 -10.54 -6.43
C ALA A 424 -9.48 -9.67 -7.69
N LYS A 425 -10.68 -9.12 -8.02
CA LYS A 425 -10.82 -8.25 -9.19
C LYS A 425 -10.19 -6.88 -8.99
N VAL A 426 -10.28 -6.33 -7.77
CA VAL A 426 -9.64 -5.05 -7.45
C VAL A 426 -8.13 -5.21 -7.43
N LYS A 427 -7.61 -6.37 -6.99
CA LYS A 427 -6.19 -6.68 -7.09
C LYS A 427 -5.72 -6.75 -8.54
N ALA A 428 -6.45 -7.45 -9.41
CA ALA A 428 -6.16 -7.49 -10.85
C ALA A 428 -6.20 -6.08 -11.49
N GLU A 429 -7.18 -5.24 -11.12
CA GLU A 429 -7.27 -3.84 -11.57
C GLU A 429 -6.06 -3.01 -11.10
N ALA A 430 -5.61 -3.20 -9.87
CA ALA A 430 -4.45 -2.49 -9.33
C ALA A 430 -3.12 -2.97 -9.91
N THR A 431 -3.07 -4.19 -10.46
CA THR A 431 -1.89 -4.76 -11.12
C THR A 431 -1.71 -4.21 -12.54
N LEU A 432 -2.81 -3.96 -13.23
CA LEU A 432 -2.87 -3.41 -14.61
C LEU A 432 -2.66 -1.91 -14.63
#